data_5d4a6cec344e792d9d29e249c32d4338
#
_entry.id   5d4a6cec344e792d9d29e249c32d4338
#
_cell.length_a   1.000
_cell.length_b   1.000
_cell.length_c   1.000
_cell.angle_alpha   90.00
_cell.angle_beta   90.00
_cell.angle_gamma   90.00
#
_symmetry.space_group_name_H-M   'P 1'
#
loop_
_entity.id
_entity.type
_entity.pdbx_description
1 polymer ?
#
loop_
_entity_poly.entity_id
_entity_poly.type
_entity_poly.pdbx_seq_one_letter_code
_entity_poly.pdbx_strand_id
1 'polypeptide(L)'
;MVRPDLVGLPIYKMTGSGNDFVMVDGRLSQPGDWRPEEIKEVCARGTGVGADGLVFVSPGAEPGAARMVYYNSDGSHAAMCGNAALCSARLAFQLGIVRGPSFRLETDAGAYEGRYPGQGDRAELHLAAVAPPADVPGLATADPEKKAALAVVGVPHLVILMDDVDQLDLMGRGKALRFDPAVGPAGANVNFISQDNGGWRMRTYERGVEAETLACGTGSVAAACALDRWGVSKLPVAIHTRSGRTLDVKAKRVKDGRYDDVWLAGEARVVFRGVLT
;
A
#
# COMPACT_ATOMS: atom_id res chain seq x y z
N MET A 1 -28.70 -5.65 -1.11
CA MET A 1 -29.27 -5.16 -2.39
C MET A 1 -28.86 -3.72 -2.55
N VAL A 2 -28.18 -3.39 -3.63
CA VAL A 2 -27.70 -2.01 -3.90
C VAL A 2 -28.92 -1.07 -3.98
N ARG A 3 -28.82 0.13 -3.40
CA ARG A 3 -29.88 1.13 -3.45
C ARG A 3 -30.25 1.49 -4.91
N PRO A 4 -31.53 1.78 -5.24
CA PRO A 4 -31.96 2.07 -6.61
C PRO A 4 -31.19 3.20 -7.30
N ASP A 5 -30.73 4.21 -6.56
CA ASP A 5 -29.97 5.34 -7.08
C ASP A 5 -28.48 5.00 -7.38
N LEU A 6 -27.98 3.88 -6.89
CA LEU A 6 -26.67 3.34 -7.25
C LEU A 6 -26.72 2.32 -8.41
N VAL A 7 -27.92 1.88 -8.80
CA VAL A 7 -28.10 0.98 -9.95
C VAL A 7 -27.71 1.71 -11.24
N GLY A 8 -26.89 1.06 -12.06
CA GLY A 8 -26.34 1.66 -13.28
C GLY A 8 -25.05 2.47 -13.07
N LEU A 9 -24.60 2.65 -11.82
CA LEU A 9 -23.35 3.38 -11.55
C LEU A 9 -22.16 2.63 -12.15
N PRO A 10 -21.35 3.28 -13.01
CA PRO A 10 -20.14 2.69 -13.54
C PRO A 10 -19.10 2.47 -12.43
N ILE A 11 -18.51 1.30 -12.42
CA ILE A 11 -17.41 0.92 -11.52
C ILE A 11 -16.22 0.38 -12.29
N TYR A 12 -15.06 0.48 -11.69
CA TYR A 12 -13.81 -0.10 -12.17
C TYR A 12 -13.29 -1.07 -11.10
N LYS A 13 -13.18 -2.35 -11.46
CA LYS A 13 -12.45 -3.31 -10.63
C LYS A 13 -10.97 -3.17 -10.94
N MET A 14 -10.18 -2.80 -9.93
CA MET A 14 -8.73 -2.64 -10.06
C MET A 14 -7.99 -3.50 -9.06
N THR A 15 -6.75 -3.85 -9.40
CA THR A 15 -5.81 -4.46 -8.48
C THR A 15 -4.54 -3.64 -8.39
N GLY A 16 -4.05 -3.43 -7.17
CA GLY A 16 -2.81 -2.76 -6.83
C GLY A 16 -1.91 -3.70 -6.04
N SER A 17 -0.97 -4.37 -6.74
CA SER A 17 0.07 -5.20 -6.13
C SER A 17 -0.43 -6.30 -5.18
N GLY A 18 -1.67 -6.77 -5.37
CA GLY A 18 -2.28 -7.85 -4.58
C GLY A 18 -3.51 -7.45 -3.78
N ASN A 19 -3.71 -6.17 -3.50
CA ASN A 19 -5.00 -5.68 -3.04
C ASN A 19 -5.92 -5.43 -4.25
N ASP A 20 -7.21 -5.58 -4.03
CA ASP A 20 -8.20 -5.34 -5.06
C ASP A 20 -9.28 -4.35 -4.59
N PHE A 21 -9.70 -3.48 -5.48
CA PHE A 21 -10.57 -2.37 -5.15
C PHE A 21 -11.75 -2.26 -6.13
N VAL A 22 -12.90 -1.84 -5.61
CA VAL A 22 -13.96 -1.23 -6.41
C VAL A 22 -13.68 0.26 -6.45
N MET A 23 -13.47 0.80 -7.65
CA MET A 23 -13.16 2.22 -7.86
C MET A 23 -14.37 2.91 -8.51
N VAL A 24 -14.71 4.08 -8.00
CA VAL A 24 -15.85 4.89 -8.44
C VAL A 24 -15.34 6.25 -8.93
N ASP A 25 -15.87 6.73 -10.05
CA ASP A 25 -15.71 8.12 -10.47
C ASP A 25 -16.50 9.03 -9.52
N GLY A 26 -15.81 9.75 -8.67
CA GLY A 26 -16.39 10.63 -7.66
C GLY A 26 -17.17 11.83 -8.22
N ARG A 27 -17.14 12.04 -9.54
CA ARG A 27 -18.00 13.02 -10.22
C ARG A 27 -19.41 12.49 -10.47
N LEU A 28 -19.55 11.15 -10.49
CA LEU A 28 -20.84 10.47 -10.71
C LEU A 28 -21.52 10.07 -9.41
N SER A 29 -20.74 9.76 -8.37
CA SER A 29 -21.25 9.44 -7.04
C SER A 29 -20.16 9.76 -6.01
N GLN A 30 -20.53 10.49 -4.96
CA GLN A 30 -19.60 10.98 -3.94
C GLN A 30 -19.56 10.05 -2.72
N PRO A 31 -18.48 10.10 -1.93
CA PRO A 31 -18.38 9.30 -0.69
C PRO A 31 -19.58 9.45 0.25
N GLY A 32 -20.11 10.69 0.37
CA GLY A 32 -21.27 11.00 1.22
C GLY A 32 -22.60 10.41 0.76
N ASP A 33 -22.65 9.89 -0.47
CA ASP A 33 -23.84 9.22 -1.01
C ASP A 33 -23.94 7.75 -0.52
N TRP A 34 -22.89 7.24 0.15
CA TRP A 34 -22.78 5.83 0.51
C TRP A 34 -22.82 5.62 2.02
N ARG A 35 -23.59 4.63 2.43
CA ARG A 35 -23.60 4.13 3.81
C ARG A 35 -22.55 3.03 3.98
N PRO A 36 -21.99 2.85 5.18
CA PRO A 36 -21.01 1.78 5.46
C PRO A 36 -21.49 0.39 5.06
N GLU A 37 -22.80 0.11 5.26
CA GLU A 37 -23.41 -1.17 4.92
C GLU A 37 -23.40 -1.46 3.43
N GLU A 38 -23.57 -0.42 2.59
CA GLU A 38 -23.55 -0.54 1.13
C GLU A 38 -22.14 -0.81 0.62
N ILE A 39 -21.15 -0.13 1.21
CA ILE A 39 -19.73 -0.39 0.92
C ILE A 39 -19.39 -1.85 1.28
N LYS A 40 -19.81 -2.31 2.45
CA LYS A 40 -19.62 -3.69 2.91
C LYS A 40 -20.29 -4.69 1.96
N GLU A 41 -21.51 -4.42 1.52
CA GLU A 41 -22.24 -5.28 0.59
C GLU A 41 -21.54 -5.36 -0.77
N VAL A 42 -21.11 -4.24 -1.34
CA VAL A 42 -20.38 -4.20 -2.62
C VAL A 42 -19.02 -4.89 -2.51
N CYS A 43 -18.32 -4.72 -1.39
CA CYS A 43 -17.02 -5.35 -1.15
C CYS A 43 -17.11 -6.82 -0.73
N ALA A 44 -18.30 -7.34 -0.43
CA ALA A 44 -18.47 -8.72 0.01
C ALA A 44 -18.05 -9.72 -1.07
N ARG A 45 -17.15 -10.66 -0.72
CA ARG A 45 -16.74 -11.73 -1.63
C ARG A 45 -17.82 -12.80 -1.70
N GLY A 46 -18.19 -13.18 -2.91
CA GLY A 46 -19.20 -14.22 -3.18
C GLY A 46 -20.65 -13.71 -3.30
N THR A 47 -20.97 -12.54 -2.75
CA THR A 47 -22.33 -11.95 -2.81
C THR A 47 -22.37 -10.55 -3.42
N GLY A 48 -21.25 -9.83 -3.42
CA GLY A 48 -21.06 -8.55 -4.08
C GLY A 48 -20.02 -8.63 -5.18
N VAL A 49 -19.42 -7.49 -5.52
CA VAL A 49 -18.30 -7.42 -6.48
C VAL A 49 -17.04 -8.10 -5.89
N GLY A 50 -16.90 -8.04 -4.57
CA GLY A 50 -15.75 -8.57 -3.83
C GLY A 50 -14.53 -7.66 -3.96
N ALA A 51 -14.07 -7.07 -2.85
CA ALA A 51 -12.88 -6.22 -2.84
C ALA A 51 -12.33 -6.05 -1.42
N ASP A 52 -11.07 -5.62 -1.31
CA ASP A 52 -10.46 -5.21 -0.06
C ASP A 52 -10.94 -3.81 0.38
N GLY A 53 -11.51 -3.05 -0.56
CA GLY A 53 -12.12 -1.76 -0.27
C GLY A 53 -12.73 -1.06 -1.47
N LEU A 54 -13.39 0.06 -1.18
CA LEU A 54 -14.03 0.93 -2.16
C LEU A 54 -13.33 2.29 -2.17
N VAL A 55 -13.07 2.80 -3.37
CA VAL A 55 -12.27 4.02 -3.57
C VAL A 55 -13.02 4.98 -4.48
N PHE A 56 -13.12 6.24 -4.07
CA PHE A 56 -13.62 7.32 -4.91
C PHE A 56 -12.45 8.12 -5.45
N VAL A 57 -12.48 8.41 -6.76
CA VAL A 57 -11.48 9.26 -7.41
C VAL A 57 -12.21 10.42 -8.08
N SER A 58 -11.89 11.63 -7.65
CA SER A 58 -12.52 12.88 -8.10
C SER A 58 -11.47 13.95 -8.41
N PRO A 59 -11.84 15.08 -9.05
CA PRO A 59 -10.98 16.26 -9.08
C PRO A 59 -10.61 16.69 -7.66
N GLY A 60 -9.34 17.08 -7.47
CA GLY A 60 -8.85 17.66 -6.22
C GLY A 60 -9.28 19.12 -6.04
N ALA A 61 -8.88 19.72 -4.92
CA ALA A 61 -9.18 21.11 -4.62
C ALA A 61 -8.42 22.08 -5.55
N GLU A 62 -7.22 21.73 -5.96
CA GLU A 62 -6.41 22.52 -6.89
C GLU A 62 -6.63 22.07 -8.35
N PRO A 63 -6.58 23.00 -9.32
CA PRO A 63 -6.65 22.65 -10.73
C PRO A 63 -5.58 21.64 -11.13
N GLY A 64 -5.99 20.54 -11.75
CA GLY A 64 -5.07 19.47 -12.18
C GLY A 64 -4.67 18.49 -11.07
N ALA A 65 -5.22 18.64 -9.87
CA ALA A 65 -5.10 17.65 -8.80
C ALA A 65 -6.21 16.59 -8.88
N ALA A 66 -5.94 15.43 -8.32
CA ALA A 66 -6.94 14.40 -8.07
C ALA A 66 -7.13 14.20 -6.55
N ARG A 67 -8.32 13.78 -6.15
CA ARG A 67 -8.67 13.42 -4.77
C ARG A 67 -9.00 11.94 -4.70
N MET A 68 -8.46 11.25 -3.70
CA MET A 68 -8.80 9.88 -3.35
C MET A 68 -9.48 9.86 -1.98
N VAL A 69 -10.62 9.16 -1.87
CA VAL A 69 -11.24 8.79 -0.59
C VAL A 69 -11.36 7.28 -0.57
N TYR A 70 -10.91 6.66 0.53
CA TYR A 70 -10.80 5.21 0.65
C TYR A 70 -11.58 4.67 1.85
N TYR A 71 -12.33 3.60 1.61
CA TYR A 71 -13.02 2.81 2.63
C TYR A 71 -12.56 1.35 2.58
N ASN A 72 -12.32 0.78 3.76
CA ASN A 72 -12.09 -0.65 3.90
C ASN A 72 -13.34 -1.46 3.52
N SER A 73 -13.19 -2.76 3.30
CA SER A 73 -14.30 -3.65 2.94
C SER A 73 -15.39 -3.79 4.03
N ASP A 74 -15.10 -3.40 5.26
CA ASP A 74 -16.06 -3.36 6.36
C ASP A 74 -16.88 -2.05 6.41
N GLY A 75 -16.64 -1.13 5.47
CA GLY A 75 -17.27 0.19 5.40
C GLY A 75 -16.60 1.27 6.25
N SER A 76 -15.54 0.94 7.00
CA SER A 76 -14.80 1.92 7.79
C SER A 76 -13.94 2.81 6.86
N HIS A 77 -13.95 4.12 7.16
CA HIS A 77 -13.10 5.06 6.45
C HIS A 77 -11.62 4.90 6.85
N ALA A 78 -10.72 4.98 5.89
CA ALA A 78 -9.29 4.98 6.13
C ALA A 78 -8.59 6.12 5.38
N ALA A 79 -7.72 6.83 6.09
CA ALA A 79 -7.09 8.04 5.58
C ALA A 79 -6.15 7.80 4.38
N MET A 80 -5.57 6.60 4.25
CA MET A 80 -4.60 6.24 3.20
C MET A 80 -4.48 4.73 3.03
N CYS A 81 -4.29 4.32 1.78
CA CYS A 81 -3.80 3.00 1.38
C CYS A 81 -2.90 3.19 0.16
N GLY A 82 -1.62 2.77 0.26
CA GLY A 82 -0.63 2.97 -0.82
C GLY A 82 -1.04 2.29 -2.14
N ASN A 83 -1.58 1.07 -2.07
CA ASN A 83 -2.02 0.32 -3.25
C ASN A 83 -3.28 0.95 -3.88
N ALA A 84 -4.21 1.47 -3.07
CA ALA A 84 -5.34 2.25 -3.56
C ALA A 84 -4.90 3.56 -4.22
N ALA A 85 -3.86 4.22 -3.68
CA ALA A 85 -3.31 5.44 -4.25
C ALA A 85 -2.64 5.20 -5.61
N LEU A 86 -1.92 4.08 -5.80
CA LEU A 86 -1.38 3.67 -7.10
C LEU A 86 -2.52 3.45 -8.12
N CYS A 87 -3.58 2.75 -7.74
CA CYS A 87 -4.78 2.57 -8.58
C CYS A 87 -5.46 3.90 -8.89
N SER A 88 -5.57 4.79 -7.90
CA SER A 88 -6.16 6.13 -8.07
C SER A 88 -5.35 7.01 -9.02
N ALA A 89 -4.01 6.93 -8.95
CA ALA A 89 -3.15 7.67 -9.87
C ALA A 89 -3.42 7.29 -11.33
N ARG A 90 -3.53 6.00 -11.62
CA ARG A 90 -3.89 5.54 -12.97
C ARG A 90 -5.32 5.94 -13.35
N LEU A 91 -6.29 5.69 -12.47
CA LEU A 91 -7.69 5.95 -12.78
C LEU A 91 -7.97 7.43 -13.00
N ALA A 92 -7.38 8.32 -12.22
CA ALA A 92 -7.49 9.77 -12.40
C ALA A 92 -7.06 10.22 -13.81
N PHE A 93 -5.96 9.65 -14.32
CA PHE A 93 -5.51 9.90 -15.69
C PHE A 93 -6.50 9.34 -16.71
N GLN A 94 -6.97 8.10 -16.56
CA GLN A 94 -7.91 7.45 -17.49
C GLN A 94 -9.27 8.14 -17.55
N LEU A 95 -9.71 8.72 -16.43
CA LEU A 95 -10.95 9.49 -16.33
C LEU A 95 -10.81 10.93 -16.87
N GLY A 96 -9.58 11.33 -17.26
CA GLY A 96 -9.29 12.71 -17.68
C GLY A 96 -9.41 13.75 -16.57
N ILE A 97 -9.38 13.32 -15.31
CA ILE A 97 -9.34 14.21 -14.14
C ILE A 97 -8.02 14.97 -14.13
N VAL A 98 -6.95 14.27 -14.44
CA VAL A 98 -5.60 14.84 -14.62
C VAL A 98 -5.12 14.59 -16.05
N ARG A 99 -4.25 15.49 -16.56
CA ARG A 99 -3.78 15.45 -17.96
C ARG A 99 -2.29 15.14 -18.11
N GLY A 100 -1.49 15.47 -17.10
CA GLY A 100 -0.05 15.21 -17.09
C GLY A 100 0.30 13.84 -16.50
N PRO A 101 1.52 13.35 -16.76
CA PRO A 101 1.99 12.09 -16.19
C PRO A 101 2.28 12.18 -14.69
N SER A 102 2.45 13.39 -14.15
CA SER A 102 2.67 13.69 -12.73
C SER A 102 1.65 14.73 -12.28
N PHE A 103 1.07 14.51 -11.10
CA PHE A 103 0.03 15.37 -10.55
C PHE A 103 -0.08 15.20 -9.03
N ARG A 104 -0.72 16.16 -8.38
CA ARG A 104 -1.05 16.10 -6.95
C ARG A 104 -2.21 15.14 -6.72
N LEU A 105 -2.00 14.14 -5.86
CA LEU A 105 -3.03 13.23 -5.35
C LEU A 105 -3.32 13.58 -3.88
N GLU A 106 -4.50 14.11 -3.64
CA GLU A 106 -4.97 14.48 -2.31
C GLU A 106 -5.65 13.29 -1.63
N THR A 107 -5.36 13.07 -0.36
CA THR A 107 -5.95 12.02 0.49
C THR A 107 -6.26 12.59 1.87
N ASP A 108 -6.93 11.83 2.73
CA ASP A 108 -7.19 12.26 4.10
C ASP A 108 -5.94 12.22 5.00
N ALA A 109 -4.88 11.52 4.58
CA ALA A 109 -3.58 11.53 5.23
C ALA A 109 -2.64 12.65 4.73
N GLY A 110 -3.07 13.45 3.75
CA GLY A 110 -2.28 14.50 3.13
C GLY A 110 -2.21 14.38 1.63
N ALA A 111 -1.34 15.15 1.01
CA ALA A 111 -1.16 15.17 -0.43
C ALA A 111 0.16 14.52 -0.83
N TYR A 112 0.11 13.78 -1.93
CA TYR A 112 1.22 13.05 -2.52
C TYR A 112 1.41 13.47 -3.98
N GLU A 113 2.57 13.23 -4.56
CA GLU A 113 2.74 13.25 -6.00
C GLU A 113 2.44 11.86 -6.54
N GLY A 114 1.43 11.74 -7.41
CA GLY A 114 1.14 10.54 -8.17
C GLY A 114 1.72 10.62 -9.56
N ARG A 115 2.22 9.50 -10.11
CA ARG A 115 2.69 9.40 -11.49
C ARG A 115 2.07 8.23 -12.20
N TYR A 116 1.63 8.48 -13.44
CA TYR A 116 1.24 7.45 -14.39
C TYR A 116 1.68 7.85 -15.79
N PRO A 117 2.52 7.03 -16.47
CA PRO A 117 3.08 7.40 -17.77
C PRO A 117 2.09 7.34 -18.94
N GLY A 118 0.81 7.09 -18.70
CA GLY A 118 -0.25 7.00 -19.71
C GLY A 118 -0.35 5.62 -20.39
N GLN A 119 0.54 4.69 -20.07
CA GLN A 119 0.54 3.32 -20.62
C GLN A 119 0.98 2.28 -19.60
N GLY A 120 0.65 1.03 -19.84
CA GLY A 120 0.97 -0.09 -18.94
C GLY A 120 0.10 -0.13 -17.70
N ASP A 121 0.49 -1.01 -16.78
CA ASP A 121 -0.27 -1.34 -15.56
C ASP A 121 0.44 -0.90 -14.28
N ARG A 122 1.38 0.03 -14.36
CA ARG A 122 2.15 0.50 -13.20
C ARG A 122 1.97 2.00 -12.99
N ALA A 123 1.88 2.39 -11.72
CA ALA A 123 1.88 3.77 -11.26
C ALA A 123 2.96 3.97 -10.20
N GLU A 124 3.30 5.22 -9.91
CA GLU A 124 4.25 5.59 -8.88
C GLU A 124 3.63 6.58 -7.91
N LEU A 125 4.06 6.53 -6.66
CA LEU A 125 3.65 7.43 -5.59
C LEU A 125 4.90 7.98 -4.90
N HIS A 126 5.02 9.30 -4.81
CA HIS A 126 6.06 9.97 -4.03
C HIS A 126 5.62 10.07 -2.58
N LEU A 127 6.44 9.53 -1.70
CA LEU A 127 6.20 9.49 -0.26
C LEU A 127 7.05 10.52 0.46
N ALA A 128 6.69 10.83 1.69
CA ALA A 128 7.49 11.68 2.55
C ALA A 128 8.88 11.06 2.79
N ALA A 129 9.85 11.90 3.10
CA ALA A 129 11.18 11.47 3.50
C ALA A 129 11.11 10.50 4.69
N VAL A 130 11.97 9.48 4.66
CA VAL A 130 12.03 8.43 5.68
C VAL A 130 13.28 8.64 6.54
N ALA A 131 13.09 8.71 7.85
CA ALA A 131 14.19 8.76 8.81
C ALA A 131 15.06 7.49 8.70
N PRO A 132 16.34 7.54 9.08
CA PRO A 132 17.18 6.35 9.07
C PRO A 132 16.52 5.22 9.88
N PRO A 133 16.35 4.00 9.30
CA PRO A 133 15.91 2.86 10.10
C PRO A 133 16.80 2.69 11.33
N ALA A 134 16.21 2.48 12.51
CA ALA A 134 16.91 2.37 13.78
C ALA A 134 17.10 0.91 14.19
N ASP A 135 18.16 0.61 14.92
CA ASP A 135 18.30 -0.68 15.60
C ASP A 135 17.20 -0.81 16.67
N VAL A 136 16.85 -2.03 17.06
CA VAL A 136 15.79 -2.31 18.03
C VAL A 136 16.41 -3.01 19.25
N PRO A 137 16.99 -2.25 20.21
CA PRO A 137 17.58 -2.82 21.40
C PRO A 137 16.53 -3.62 22.21
N GLY A 138 16.92 -4.81 22.67
CA GLY A 138 16.05 -5.67 23.46
C GLY A 138 15.07 -6.53 22.66
N LEU A 139 15.02 -6.39 21.34
CA LEU A 139 14.21 -7.29 20.51
C LEU A 139 14.79 -8.70 20.59
N ALA A 140 13.96 -9.65 20.97
CA ALA A 140 14.34 -11.07 20.97
C ALA A 140 14.30 -11.63 19.54
N THR A 141 15.45 -11.62 18.86
CA THR A 141 15.61 -12.34 17.58
C THR A 141 15.75 -13.82 17.80
N ALA A 142 15.29 -14.62 16.85
CA ALA A 142 15.38 -16.09 16.85
C ALA A 142 16.05 -16.56 15.55
N ASP A 143 16.78 -17.66 15.59
CA ASP A 143 17.29 -18.29 14.37
C ASP A 143 16.13 -18.67 13.45
N PRO A 144 16.15 -18.37 12.15
CA PRO A 144 17.26 -17.85 11.30
C PRO A 144 17.25 -16.31 11.06
N GLU A 145 16.76 -15.49 11.99
CA GLU A 145 16.73 -14.03 11.87
C GLU A 145 18.15 -13.43 12.02
N LYS A 146 18.58 -12.62 11.07
CA LYS A 146 19.96 -12.11 10.99
C LYS A 146 20.10 -10.67 11.44
N LYS A 147 19.13 -9.81 11.08
CA LYS A 147 19.12 -8.37 11.37
C LYS A 147 17.70 -7.89 11.60
N ALA A 148 17.55 -6.90 12.45
CA ALA A 148 16.30 -6.22 12.71
C ALA A 148 16.49 -4.71 12.65
N ALA A 149 15.51 -3.99 12.09
CA ALA A 149 15.46 -2.53 12.14
C ALA A 149 14.02 -2.04 12.20
N LEU A 150 13.79 -0.94 12.90
CA LEU A 150 12.52 -0.23 12.93
C LEU A 150 12.60 1.01 12.03
N ALA A 151 11.67 1.13 11.11
CA ALA A 151 11.49 2.31 10.26
C ALA A 151 10.06 2.84 10.37
N VAL A 152 9.90 4.16 10.29
CA VAL A 152 8.57 4.78 10.24
C VAL A 152 8.31 5.29 8.83
N VAL A 153 7.33 4.70 8.17
CA VAL A 153 6.84 5.10 6.84
C VAL A 153 5.33 5.30 6.96
N GLY A 154 4.92 6.47 7.41
CA GLY A 154 3.55 6.74 7.84
C GLY A 154 3.20 6.05 9.16
N VAL A 155 3.49 4.75 9.26
CA VAL A 155 3.31 3.92 10.47
C VAL A 155 4.61 3.14 10.76
N PRO A 156 4.78 2.60 12.00
CA PRO A 156 5.96 1.81 12.34
C PRO A 156 6.01 0.48 11.57
N HIS A 157 7.21 0.15 11.08
CA HIS A 157 7.54 -1.10 10.39
C HIS A 157 8.79 -1.72 11.02
N LEU A 158 8.64 -2.90 11.60
CA LEU A 158 9.76 -3.74 11.98
C LEU A 158 10.17 -4.57 10.75
N VAL A 159 11.41 -4.46 10.35
CA VAL A 159 12.00 -5.21 9.23
C VAL A 159 12.95 -6.26 9.78
N ILE A 160 12.73 -7.51 9.41
CA ILE A 160 13.56 -8.67 9.82
C ILE A 160 14.20 -9.29 8.58
N LEU A 161 15.53 -9.25 8.50
CA LEU A 161 16.27 -9.99 7.48
C LEU A 161 16.51 -11.41 7.95
N MET A 162 16.19 -12.38 7.09
CA MET A 162 16.37 -13.81 7.36
C MET A 162 16.84 -14.57 6.11
N ASP A 163 17.11 -15.85 6.24
CA ASP A 163 17.58 -16.68 5.12
C ASP A 163 16.49 -16.96 4.10
N ASP A 164 15.32 -17.41 4.54
CA ASP A 164 14.21 -17.79 3.68
C ASP A 164 12.86 -17.50 4.36
N VAL A 165 12.12 -16.53 3.82
CA VAL A 165 10.80 -16.13 4.35
C VAL A 165 9.72 -17.19 4.10
N ASP A 166 9.91 -18.11 3.17
CA ASP A 166 8.91 -19.16 2.88
C ASP A 166 8.90 -20.26 3.96
N GLN A 167 9.99 -20.43 4.71
CA GLN A 167 10.08 -21.37 5.82
C GLN A 167 9.52 -20.82 7.15
N LEU A 168 9.07 -19.58 7.17
CA LEU A 168 8.64 -18.89 8.39
C LEU A 168 7.20 -19.26 8.78
N ASP A 169 6.97 -19.63 10.05
CA ASP A 169 5.67 -19.49 10.69
C ASP A 169 5.36 -18.00 10.93
N LEU A 170 4.87 -17.34 9.87
CA LEU A 170 4.59 -15.90 9.92
C LEU A 170 3.52 -15.57 10.92
N MET A 171 2.50 -16.42 11.08
CA MET A 171 1.39 -16.12 11.99
C MET A 171 1.83 -16.14 13.46
N GLY A 172 2.58 -17.13 13.87
CA GLY A 172 3.13 -17.21 15.23
C GLY A 172 4.18 -16.14 15.49
N ARG A 173 5.21 -16.08 14.64
CA ARG A 173 6.34 -15.15 14.84
C ARG A 173 5.96 -13.70 14.59
N GLY A 174 5.18 -13.42 13.55
CA GLY A 174 4.71 -12.09 13.23
C GLY A 174 3.87 -11.50 14.36
N LYS A 175 2.93 -12.27 14.92
CA LYS A 175 2.13 -11.87 16.08
C LYS A 175 2.99 -11.56 17.30
N ALA A 176 3.98 -12.40 17.61
CA ALA A 176 4.87 -12.18 18.74
C ALA A 176 5.64 -10.87 18.61
N LEU A 177 6.24 -10.61 17.45
CA LEU A 177 7.01 -9.38 17.17
C LEU A 177 6.12 -8.14 17.03
N ARG A 178 4.88 -8.28 16.54
CA ARG A 178 3.90 -7.20 16.40
C ARG A 178 3.62 -6.49 17.73
N PHE A 179 3.64 -7.26 18.83
CA PHE A 179 3.36 -6.78 20.19
C PHE A 179 4.59 -6.75 21.08
N ASP A 180 5.80 -6.96 20.55
CA ASP A 180 7.04 -6.92 21.33
C ASP A 180 7.24 -5.51 21.92
N PRO A 181 7.49 -5.38 23.24
CA PRO A 181 7.70 -4.08 23.88
C PRO A 181 8.84 -3.26 23.24
N ALA A 182 9.84 -3.91 22.63
CA ALA A 182 10.96 -3.24 21.99
C ALA A 182 10.56 -2.40 20.74
N VAL A 183 9.41 -2.71 20.11
CA VAL A 183 8.90 -1.92 18.97
C VAL A 183 7.99 -0.76 19.40
N GLY A 184 7.79 -0.60 20.72
CA GLY A 184 6.98 0.47 21.30
C GLY A 184 5.52 0.10 21.52
N PRO A 185 4.76 0.93 22.28
CA PRO A 185 3.42 0.58 22.77
C PRO A 185 2.36 0.45 21.68
N ALA A 186 2.53 1.14 20.55
CA ALA A 186 1.64 1.00 19.40
C ALA A 186 1.91 -0.29 18.59
N GLY A 187 3.08 -0.92 18.82
CA GLY A 187 3.58 -2.01 18.00
C GLY A 187 3.84 -1.60 16.55
N ALA A 188 4.21 -2.55 15.70
CA ALA A 188 4.57 -2.30 14.32
C ALA A 188 3.97 -3.32 13.36
N ASN A 189 3.89 -3.00 12.06
CA ASN A 189 3.82 -4.00 11.00
C ASN A 189 5.15 -4.78 10.99
N VAL A 190 5.11 -6.10 10.86
CA VAL A 190 6.31 -6.93 10.84
C VAL A 190 6.55 -7.44 9.43
N ASN A 191 7.68 -7.04 8.85
CA ASN A 191 8.06 -7.34 7.48
C ASN A 191 9.29 -8.26 7.51
N PHE A 192 9.11 -9.51 7.17
CA PHE A 192 10.21 -10.47 7.01
C PHE A 192 10.69 -10.45 5.57
N ILE A 193 12.01 -10.38 5.39
CA ILE A 193 12.60 -10.25 4.07
C ILE A 193 13.78 -11.21 3.90
N SER A 194 13.84 -11.85 2.75
CA SER A 194 14.97 -12.69 2.31
C SER A 194 15.37 -12.39 0.88
N GLN A 195 16.60 -12.72 0.52
CA GLN A 195 17.07 -12.57 -0.86
C GLN A 195 16.34 -13.59 -1.75
N ASP A 196 15.94 -13.14 -2.93
CA ASP A 196 15.34 -13.96 -3.98
C ASP A 196 16.09 -13.76 -5.31
N ASN A 197 15.85 -14.64 -6.29
CA ASN A 197 16.44 -14.54 -7.63
C ASN A 197 16.07 -13.22 -8.31
N GLY A 198 17.00 -12.26 -8.30
CA GLY A 198 16.87 -10.95 -8.92
C GLY A 198 16.21 -9.86 -8.08
N GLY A 199 15.94 -10.11 -6.78
CA GLY A 199 15.35 -9.12 -5.89
C GLY A 199 15.26 -9.58 -4.45
N TRP A 200 14.23 -9.11 -3.76
CA TRP A 200 13.96 -9.41 -2.35
C TRP A 200 12.53 -9.89 -2.19
N ARG A 201 12.33 -11.02 -1.54
CA ARG A 201 11.01 -11.53 -1.20
C ARG A 201 10.60 -11.03 0.18
N MET A 202 9.36 -10.57 0.32
CA MET A 202 8.83 -10.05 1.58
C MET A 202 7.49 -10.68 1.92
N ARG A 203 7.32 -11.00 3.22
CA ARG A 203 6.05 -11.38 3.83
C ARG A 203 5.76 -10.44 4.99
N THR A 204 4.52 -10.02 5.13
CA THR A 204 4.12 -9.00 6.13
C THR A 204 3.00 -9.52 7.01
N TYR A 205 3.21 -9.47 8.34
CA TYR A 205 2.15 -9.51 9.34
C TYR A 205 1.71 -8.07 9.63
N GLU A 206 0.48 -7.73 9.30
CA GLU A 206 0.02 -6.34 9.29
C GLU A 206 -0.73 -5.95 10.54
N ARG A 207 -0.33 -4.84 11.14
CA ARG A 207 -0.98 -4.22 12.29
C ARG A 207 -2.39 -3.74 11.94
N GLY A 208 -3.39 -4.14 12.75
CA GLY A 208 -4.79 -3.81 12.54
C GLY A 208 -5.54 -4.84 11.71
N VAL A 209 -4.86 -5.57 10.80
CA VAL A 209 -5.37 -6.76 10.13
C VAL A 209 -5.14 -7.99 11.01
N GLU A 210 -4.01 -8.00 11.73
CA GLU A 210 -3.53 -9.07 12.62
C GLU A 210 -3.41 -10.42 11.89
N ALA A 211 -2.99 -10.37 10.64
CA ALA A 211 -2.77 -11.51 9.75
C ALA A 211 -1.74 -11.17 8.65
N GLU A 212 -1.38 -12.18 7.84
CA GLU A 212 -0.59 -11.97 6.64
C GLU A 212 -1.38 -11.20 5.58
N THR A 213 -0.79 -10.13 5.03
CA THR A 213 -1.32 -9.42 3.87
C THR A 213 -0.55 -9.74 2.60
N LEU A 214 -1.23 -9.64 1.46
CA LEU A 214 -0.63 -9.99 0.16
C LEU A 214 0.43 -8.99 -0.29
N ALA A 215 0.36 -7.72 0.15
CA ALA A 215 1.34 -6.68 -0.14
C ALA A 215 1.20 -5.52 0.84
N CYS A 216 2.34 -4.95 1.25
CA CYS A 216 2.40 -3.75 2.08
C CYS A 216 3.36 -2.73 1.43
N GLY A 217 2.81 -1.65 0.88
CA GLY A 217 3.60 -0.63 0.15
C GLY A 217 4.59 0.10 1.06
N THR A 218 4.13 0.61 2.21
CA THR A 218 4.98 1.29 3.19
C THR A 218 5.99 0.35 3.84
N GLY A 219 5.60 -0.93 4.04
CA GLY A 219 6.51 -1.99 4.47
C GLY A 219 7.63 -2.26 3.47
N SER A 220 7.32 -2.21 2.16
CA SER A 220 8.34 -2.36 1.11
C SER A 220 9.34 -1.21 1.12
N VAL A 221 8.88 0.02 1.37
CA VAL A 221 9.77 1.18 1.53
C VAL A 221 10.65 1.04 2.77
N ALA A 222 10.07 0.65 3.90
CA ALA A 222 10.82 0.39 5.14
C ALA A 222 11.90 -0.68 4.93
N ALA A 223 11.54 -1.79 4.26
CA ALA A 223 12.46 -2.87 3.95
C ALA A 223 13.61 -2.41 3.02
N ALA A 224 13.31 -1.67 1.96
CA ALA A 224 14.32 -1.15 1.03
C ALA A 224 15.31 -0.20 1.74
N CYS A 225 14.82 0.69 2.61
CA CYS A 225 15.67 1.58 3.42
C CYS A 225 16.53 0.78 4.41
N ALA A 226 15.99 -0.26 5.05
CA ALA A 226 16.73 -1.11 5.95
C ALA A 226 17.85 -1.89 5.22
N LEU A 227 17.56 -2.46 4.06
CA LEU A 227 18.51 -3.17 3.22
C LEU A 227 19.68 -2.28 2.78
N ASP A 228 19.39 -1.04 2.35
CA ASP A 228 20.43 -0.06 1.98
C ASP A 228 21.25 0.36 3.21
N ARG A 229 20.61 0.62 4.36
CA ARG A 229 21.30 0.94 5.61
C ARG A 229 22.26 -0.18 6.04
N TRP A 230 21.83 -1.43 5.91
CA TRP A 230 22.67 -2.59 6.26
C TRP A 230 23.78 -2.86 5.23
N GLY A 231 23.76 -2.19 4.08
CA GLY A 231 24.74 -2.39 3.01
C GLY A 231 24.58 -3.73 2.28
N VAL A 232 23.43 -4.40 2.42
CA VAL A 232 23.16 -5.69 1.75
C VAL A 232 22.48 -5.51 0.39
N SER A 233 21.90 -4.35 0.13
CA SER A 233 21.39 -3.94 -1.19
C SER A 233 21.54 -2.43 -1.35
N LYS A 234 21.52 -1.98 -2.60
CA LYS A 234 21.50 -0.55 -2.94
C LYS A 234 20.18 -0.20 -3.61
N LEU A 235 19.66 1.00 -3.34
CA LEU A 235 18.51 1.52 -4.03
C LEU A 235 18.82 1.78 -5.52
N PRO A 236 17.89 1.53 -6.47
CA PRO A 236 16.52 1.05 -6.24
C PRO A 236 16.45 -0.43 -5.87
N VAL A 237 15.41 -0.82 -5.12
CA VAL A 237 15.18 -2.19 -4.67
C VAL A 237 13.84 -2.70 -5.18
N ALA A 238 13.84 -3.90 -5.75
CA ALA A 238 12.64 -4.63 -6.14
C ALA A 238 12.23 -5.59 -5.01
N ILE A 239 10.98 -5.46 -4.54
CA ILE A 239 10.39 -6.27 -3.47
C ILE A 239 9.29 -7.16 -4.06
N HIS A 240 9.51 -8.47 -4.08
CA HIS A 240 8.52 -9.47 -4.47
C HIS A 240 7.61 -9.76 -3.26
N THR A 241 6.35 -9.42 -3.38
CA THR A 241 5.37 -9.57 -2.30
C THR A 241 4.67 -10.93 -2.38
N ARG A 242 3.91 -11.27 -1.33
CA ARG A 242 3.13 -12.54 -1.26
C ARG A 242 2.12 -12.67 -2.41
N SER A 243 1.69 -11.57 -2.99
CA SER A 243 0.80 -11.55 -4.16
C SER A 243 1.45 -12.06 -5.46
N GLY A 244 2.76 -12.32 -5.48
CA GLY A 244 3.53 -12.59 -6.69
C GLY A 244 3.81 -11.34 -7.53
N ARG A 245 3.49 -10.15 -7.03
CA ARG A 245 3.74 -8.86 -7.69
C ARG A 245 4.95 -8.17 -7.09
N THR A 246 5.57 -7.30 -7.88
CA THR A 246 6.75 -6.54 -7.49
C THR A 246 6.38 -5.10 -7.18
N LEU A 247 6.85 -4.62 -6.02
CA LEU A 247 6.91 -3.21 -5.65
C LEU A 247 8.34 -2.74 -5.79
N ASP A 248 8.56 -1.68 -6.56
CA ASP A 248 9.89 -1.07 -6.71
C ASP A 248 9.99 0.17 -5.84
N VAL A 249 11.08 0.26 -5.09
CA VAL A 249 11.37 1.39 -4.21
C VAL A 249 12.61 2.11 -4.71
N LYS A 250 12.47 3.41 -4.98
CA LYS A 250 13.57 4.33 -5.28
C LYS A 250 13.65 5.37 -4.17
N ALA A 251 14.83 5.71 -3.73
CA ALA A 251 15.06 6.81 -2.80
C ALA A 251 16.52 7.26 -2.89
N LYS A 252 16.82 8.44 -2.32
CA LYS A 252 18.17 8.97 -2.21
C LYS A 252 18.57 9.05 -0.74
N ARG A 253 19.56 8.27 -0.33
CA ARG A 253 20.15 8.40 1.00
C ARG A 253 20.99 9.68 1.07
N VAL A 254 20.69 10.55 2.03
CA VAL A 254 21.42 11.80 2.26
C VAL A 254 22.42 11.67 3.41
N LYS A 255 23.23 12.73 3.65
CA LYS A 255 24.41 12.67 4.55
C LYS A 255 24.08 12.29 5.99
N ASP A 256 22.89 12.67 6.50
CA ASP A 256 22.41 12.33 7.86
C ASP A 256 21.81 10.92 7.94
N GLY A 257 21.83 10.16 6.85
CA GLY A 257 21.30 8.79 6.76
C GLY A 257 19.81 8.71 6.44
N ARG A 258 19.09 9.85 6.37
CA ARG A 258 17.70 9.94 5.93
C ARG A 258 17.57 9.58 4.45
N TYR A 259 16.38 9.15 4.06
CA TYR A 259 16.02 8.85 2.67
C TYR A 259 15.06 9.90 2.15
N ASP A 260 15.49 10.67 1.16
CA ASP A 260 14.71 11.66 0.44
C ASP A 260 14.32 11.13 -0.94
N ASP A 261 13.40 11.85 -1.63
CA ASP A 261 12.93 11.51 -2.98
C ASP A 261 12.45 10.04 -3.07
N VAL A 262 11.59 9.68 -2.11
CA VAL A 262 11.11 8.29 -1.93
C VAL A 262 9.96 8.00 -2.86
N TRP A 263 10.16 7.08 -3.80
CA TRP A 263 9.14 6.64 -4.75
C TRP A 263 8.82 5.16 -4.55
N LEU A 264 7.54 4.89 -4.49
CA LEU A 264 6.97 3.54 -4.52
C LEU A 264 6.28 3.34 -5.86
N ALA A 265 6.72 2.34 -6.65
CA ALA A 265 6.09 1.95 -7.90
C ALA A 265 5.49 0.55 -7.78
N GLY A 266 4.28 0.38 -8.31
CA GLY A 266 3.59 -0.90 -8.22
C GLY A 266 2.51 -1.08 -9.28
N GLU A 267 1.91 -2.27 -9.29
CA GLU A 267 0.78 -2.56 -10.16
C GLU A 267 -0.40 -1.65 -9.83
N ALA A 268 -1.07 -1.19 -10.86
CA ALA A 268 -2.31 -0.42 -10.82
C ALA A 268 -3.19 -0.84 -12.01
N ARG A 269 -3.63 -2.09 -12.02
CA ARG A 269 -4.26 -2.72 -13.18
C ARG A 269 -5.77 -2.68 -13.10
N VAL A 270 -6.42 -2.25 -14.18
CA VAL A 270 -7.87 -2.44 -14.35
C VAL A 270 -8.14 -3.90 -14.70
N VAL A 271 -8.92 -4.59 -13.87
CA VAL A 271 -9.32 -5.99 -14.08
C VAL A 271 -10.53 -6.04 -15.00
N PHE A 272 -11.56 -5.26 -14.68
CA PHE A 272 -12.72 -5.07 -15.52
C PHE A 272 -13.42 -3.73 -15.23
N ARG A 273 -14.35 -3.37 -16.12
CA ARG A 273 -15.31 -2.28 -15.93
C ARG A 273 -16.71 -2.87 -15.96
N GLY A 274 -17.62 -2.32 -15.17
CA GLY A 274 -19.00 -2.78 -15.10
C GLY A 274 -19.92 -1.70 -14.55
N VAL A 275 -21.15 -2.07 -14.26
CA VAL A 275 -22.14 -1.23 -13.59
C VAL A 275 -22.70 -1.99 -12.40
N LEU A 276 -23.08 -1.29 -11.36
CA LEU A 276 -23.83 -1.88 -10.24
C LEU A 276 -25.26 -2.21 -10.69
N THR A 277 -25.80 -3.34 -10.24
CA THR A 277 -27.16 -3.82 -10.59
C THR A 277 -27.99 -4.08 -9.36
#